data_00127aaf861322052573f783dd4ce791
#
_entry.id   00127aaf861322052573f783dd4ce791
#
_cell.length_a   1.000
_cell.length_b   1.000
_cell.length_c   1.000
_cell.angle_alpha   90.00
_cell.angle_beta   90.00
_cell.angle_gamma   90.00
#
_symmetry.space_group_name_H-M   'P 1'
#
loop_
_entity.id
_entity.type
_entity.pdbx_description
1 polymer ?
#
loop_
_entity_poly.entity_id
_entity_poly.type
_entity_poly.pdbx_seq_one_letter_code
_entity_poly.pdbx_strand_id
1 'polypeptide(L)'
;MEQLQNGYTLEIVPGAFPLSTDSIVLSGFVKLQRGVSVLDLGSGCGTLGMLLCARFSDCTVTGVELDEAAHQAALRNSRANSLDTRLSSICADLNDIPTFLSPGRFHCCVSNPPYYPGGPASKTLPSARQGAGFSLQALFRSAAWALRYGGDFYLVHKPEQLAQLCACASENVLEPKRLCLIRHRSDGPISLILLQCRKGGKPGLIWEEASLYHPDGTPTAFYRRLYHQ
;
A
#
# COMPACT_ATOMS: atom_id res chain seq x y z
N MET A 1 3.91 17.98 -10.82
CA MET A 1 3.69 16.69 -11.52
C MET A 1 4.98 15.91 -11.41
N GLU A 2 4.93 14.72 -10.85
CA GLU A 2 6.09 13.84 -10.68
C GLU A 2 6.12 12.80 -11.80
N GLN A 3 7.30 12.32 -12.18
CA GLN A 3 7.45 11.27 -13.17
C GLN A 3 7.82 9.96 -12.49
N LEU A 4 7.02 8.92 -12.71
CA LEU A 4 7.33 7.58 -12.26
C LEU A 4 8.33 6.92 -13.24
N GLN A 5 9.08 5.93 -12.76
CA GLN A 5 10.18 5.32 -13.50
C GLN A 5 9.80 4.57 -14.78
N ASN A 6 8.52 4.27 -14.95
CA ASN A 6 7.96 3.62 -16.14
C ASN A 6 7.38 4.61 -17.15
N GLY A 7 7.68 5.90 -16.99
CA GLY A 7 7.18 6.98 -17.84
C GLY A 7 5.80 7.52 -17.47
N TYR A 8 5.12 6.96 -16.46
CA TYR A 8 3.85 7.51 -15.98
C TYR A 8 4.07 8.84 -15.28
N THR A 9 3.11 9.76 -15.43
CA THR A 9 3.09 11.05 -14.75
C THR A 9 2.11 10.99 -13.57
N LEU A 10 2.50 11.58 -12.43
CA LEU A 10 1.72 11.57 -11.20
C LEU A 10 1.45 13.01 -10.75
N GLU A 11 0.18 13.38 -10.69
CA GLU A 11 -0.29 14.58 -10.00
C GLU A 11 -0.52 14.25 -8.52
N ILE A 12 0.05 15.06 -7.64
CA ILE A 12 -0.19 14.97 -6.19
C ILE A 12 -0.82 16.29 -5.76
N VAL A 13 -1.98 16.22 -5.13
CA VAL A 13 -2.68 17.41 -4.61
C VAL A 13 -2.06 17.85 -3.28
N PRO A 14 -2.14 19.16 -2.94
CA PRO A 14 -1.67 19.67 -1.66
C PRO A 14 -2.30 18.90 -0.48
N GLY A 15 -1.46 18.45 0.44
CA GLY A 15 -1.87 17.70 1.61
C GLY A 15 -2.08 16.18 1.40
N ALA A 16 -1.97 15.66 0.17
CA ALA A 16 -1.84 14.23 -0.07
C ALA A 16 -0.38 13.77 0.16
N PHE A 17 -0.19 12.46 0.39
CA PHE A 17 1.14 11.89 0.54
C PHE A 17 1.92 11.98 -0.78
N PRO A 18 3.16 12.50 -0.77
CA PRO A 18 4.02 12.53 -1.94
C PRO A 18 4.40 11.12 -2.37
N LEU A 19 4.96 10.99 -3.58
CA LEU A 19 5.62 9.75 -3.99
C LEU A 19 6.72 9.43 -2.98
N SER A 20 6.63 8.28 -2.35
CA SER A 20 7.56 7.87 -1.31
C SER A 20 8.24 6.55 -1.66
N THR A 21 9.45 6.37 -1.12
CA THR A 21 10.15 5.09 -1.15
C THR A 21 9.27 3.94 -0.64
N ASP A 22 8.39 4.22 0.30
CA ASP A 22 7.51 3.24 0.94
C ASP A 22 6.55 2.58 -0.07
N SER A 23 5.89 3.40 -0.92
CA SER A 23 5.03 2.89 -1.98
C SER A 23 5.82 2.09 -3.03
N ILE A 24 7.04 2.54 -3.34
CA ILE A 24 7.91 1.86 -4.31
C ILE A 24 8.35 0.49 -3.79
N VAL A 25 8.84 0.40 -2.55
CA VAL A 25 9.27 -0.88 -1.95
C VAL A 25 8.08 -1.82 -1.75
N LEU A 26 6.91 -1.29 -1.34
CA LEU A 26 5.71 -2.08 -1.22
C LEU A 26 5.29 -2.67 -2.57
N SER A 27 5.26 -1.85 -3.64
CA SER A 27 4.91 -2.33 -4.98
C SER A 27 5.85 -3.44 -5.48
N GLY A 28 7.14 -3.38 -5.10
CA GLY A 28 8.12 -4.41 -5.41
C GLY A 28 8.05 -5.68 -4.55
N PHE A 29 7.42 -5.59 -3.36
CA PHE A 29 7.20 -6.72 -2.45
C PHE A 29 5.95 -7.53 -2.81
N VAL A 30 4.94 -6.88 -3.41
CA VAL A 30 3.70 -7.49 -3.84
C VAL A 30 3.98 -8.56 -4.90
N LYS A 31 3.32 -9.72 -4.78
CA LYS A 31 3.34 -10.79 -5.77
C LYS A 31 1.91 -11.05 -6.25
N LEU A 32 1.67 -10.83 -7.53
CA LEU A 32 0.36 -11.06 -8.15
C LEU A 32 0.43 -12.20 -9.15
N GLN A 33 -0.64 -12.98 -9.23
CA GLN A 33 -0.92 -13.86 -10.35
C GLN A 33 -1.51 -13.04 -11.51
N ARG A 34 -1.63 -13.64 -12.68
CA ARG A 34 -2.25 -12.99 -13.85
C ARG A 34 -3.75 -12.74 -13.64
N GLY A 35 -4.24 -11.62 -14.17
CA GLY A 35 -5.67 -11.30 -14.20
C GLY A 35 -6.31 -11.04 -12.83
N VAL A 36 -5.52 -10.65 -11.81
CA VAL A 36 -6.05 -10.44 -10.47
C VAL A 36 -6.64 -9.05 -10.28
N SER A 37 -7.68 -8.97 -9.45
CA SER A 37 -8.22 -7.72 -8.94
C SER A 37 -7.58 -7.36 -7.60
N VAL A 38 -7.13 -6.11 -7.50
CA VAL A 38 -6.47 -5.53 -6.33
C VAL A 38 -7.32 -4.41 -5.74
N LEU A 39 -7.43 -4.34 -4.43
CA LEU A 39 -8.02 -3.21 -3.70
C LEU A 39 -6.91 -2.43 -2.99
N ASP A 40 -6.79 -1.14 -3.29
CA ASP A 40 -5.84 -0.21 -2.65
C ASP A 40 -6.58 0.59 -1.57
N LEU A 41 -6.29 0.31 -0.31
CA LEU A 41 -6.99 0.87 0.85
C LEU A 41 -6.26 2.12 1.36
N GLY A 42 -6.90 3.29 1.22
CA GLY A 42 -6.28 4.59 1.44
C GLY A 42 -5.38 4.96 0.26
N SER A 43 -5.93 4.93 -0.94
CA SER A 43 -5.16 4.99 -2.20
C SER A 43 -4.54 6.36 -2.51
N GLY A 44 -4.92 7.42 -1.79
CA GLY A 44 -4.46 8.77 -2.06
C GLY A 44 -4.70 9.18 -3.52
N CYS A 45 -3.69 9.76 -4.15
CA CYS A 45 -3.73 10.14 -5.57
C CYS A 45 -3.54 8.95 -6.54
N GLY A 46 -3.66 7.69 -6.07
CA GLY A 46 -3.55 6.48 -6.88
C GLY A 46 -2.11 5.98 -7.10
N THR A 47 -1.15 6.49 -6.34
CA THR A 47 0.29 6.22 -6.52
C THR A 47 0.62 4.73 -6.51
N LEU A 48 0.17 4.00 -5.48
CA LEU A 48 0.46 2.56 -5.35
C LEU A 48 -0.24 1.76 -6.46
N GLY A 49 -1.49 2.10 -6.78
CA GLY A 49 -2.23 1.50 -7.89
C GLY A 49 -1.52 1.65 -9.23
N MET A 50 -0.98 2.85 -9.53
CA MET A 50 -0.19 3.10 -10.74
C MET A 50 1.09 2.27 -10.78
N LEU A 51 1.84 2.19 -9.66
CA LEU A 51 3.04 1.37 -9.55
C LEU A 51 2.74 -0.12 -9.78
N LEU A 52 1.60 -0.61 -9.29
CA LEU A 52 1.16 -1.99 -9.54
C LEU A 52 0.76 -2.21 -11.00
N CYS A 53 0.02 -1.30 -11.61
CA CYS A 53 -0.32 -1.37 -13.03
C CYS A 53 0.91 -1.34 -13.94
N ALA A 54 1.98 -0.66 -13.53
CA ALA A 54 3.26 -0.65 -14.23
C ALA A 54 4.01 -1.99 -14.17
N ARG A 55 3.96 -2.64 -12.99
CA ARG A 55 4.66 -3.92 -12.76
C ARG A 55 3.90 -5.13 -13.29
N PHE A 56 2.58 -5.06 -13.33
CA PHE A 56 1.69 -6.17 -13.67
C PHE A 56 0.71 -5.71 -14.75
N SER A 57 0.97 -6.10 -16.00
CA SER A 57 0.26 -5.60 -17.19
C SER A 57 -1.22 -5.97 -17.24
N ASP A 58 -1.64 -7.01 -16.54
CA ASP A 58 -2.99 -7.59 -16.59
C ASP A 58 -3.75 -7.51 -15.25
N CYS A 59 -3.22 -6.81 -14.23
CA CYS A 59 -3.98 -6.56 -13.00
C CYS A 59 -4.94 -5.38 -13.17
N THR A 60 -6.03 -5.41 -12.42
CA THR A 60 -6.93 -4.26 -12.21
C THR A 60 -6.85 -3.79 -10.77
N VAL A 61 -6.84 -2.48 -10.55
CA VAL A 61 -6.75 -1.88 -9.22
C VAL A 61 -7.95 -0.98 -8.99
N THR A 62 -8.63 -1.14 -7.85
CA THR A 62 -9.64 -0.22 -7.35
C THR A 62 -9.09 0.45 -6.10
N GLY A 63 -8.95 1.76 -6.09
CA GLY A 63 -8.60 2.54 -4.91
C GLY A 63 -9.84 2.91 -4.09
N VAL A 64 -9.71 2.96 -2.77
CA VAL A 64 -10.69 3.58 -1.88
C VAL A 64 -9.97 4.69 -1.12
N GLU A 65 -10.49 5.91 -1.23
CA GLU A 65 -9.89 7.12 -0.66
C GLU A 65 -10.98 7.99 -0.03
N LEU A 66 -10.71 8.49 1.17
CA LEU A 66 -11.64 9.34 1.90
C LEU A 66 -11.63 10.80 1.41
N ASP A 67 -10.43 11.30 1.05
CA ASP A 67 -10.25 12.69 0.60
C ASP A 67 -10.69 12.83 -0.86
N GLU A 68 -11.73 13.63 -1.08
CA GLU A 68 -12.29 13.89 -2.41
C GLU A 68 -11.26 14.47 -3.39
N ALA A 69 -10.38 15.36 -2.93
CA ALA A 69 -9.38 15.96 -3.81
C ALA A 69 -8.33 14.94 -4.28
N ALA A 70 -7.90 14.05 -3.38
CA ALA A 70 -6.99 12.95 -3.70
C ALA A 70 -7.66 11.92 -4.61
N HIS A 71 -8.93 11.55 -4.34
CA HIS A 71 -9.74 10.70 -5.21
C HIS A 71 -9.83 11.26 -6.64
N GLN A 72 -10.16 12.53 -6.79
CA GLN A 72 -10.24 13.17 -8.11
C GLN A 72 -8.88 13.22 -8.81
N ALA A 73 -7.79 13.43 -8.06
CA ALA A 73 -6.44 13.32 -8.62
C ALA A 73 -6.11 11.90 -9.10
N ALA A 74 -6.52 10.87 -8.35
CA ALA A 74 -6.34 9.47 -8.77
C ALA A 74 -7.05 9.18 -10.10
N LEU A 75 -8.27 9.69 -10.29
CA LEU A 75 -8.99 9.56 -11.56
C LEU A 75 -8.30 10.31 -12.72
N ARG A 76 -7.77 11.53 -12.47
CA ARG A 76 -7.00 12.26 -13.49
C ARG A 76 -5.69 11.52 -13.82
N ASN A 77 -4.98 11.04 -12.82
CA ASN A 77 -3.75 10.25 -12.99
C ASN A 77 -3.99 8.99 -13.83
N SER A 78 -5.08 8.27 -13.53
CA SER A 78 -5.48 7.08 -14.29
C SER A 78 -5.66 7.41 -15.79
N ARG A 79 -6.44 8.45 -16.10
CA ARG A 79 -6.71 8.89 -17.49
C ARG A 79 -5.46 9.39 -18.19
N ALA A 80 -4.66 10.23 -17.54
CA ALA A 80 -3.44 10.81 -18.11
C ALA A 80 -2.41 9.75 -18.52
N ASN A 81 -2.47 8.56 -17.90
CA ASN A 81 -1.58 7.43 -18.19
C ASN A 81 -2.25 6.28 -18.95
N SER A 82 -3.46 6.49 -19.49
CA SER A 82 -4.23 5.46 -20.22
C SER A 82 -4.48 4.20 -19.38
N LEU A 83 -4.73 4.39 -18.08
CA LEU A 83 -5.01 3.31 -17.12
C LEU A 83 -6.51 3.25 -16.72
N ASP A 84 -7.37 4.02 -17.35
CA ASP A 84 -8.79 4.16 -17.01
C ASP A 84 -9.60 2.84 -17.05
N THR A 85 -9.14 1.86 -17.83
CA THR A 85 -9.70 0.50 -17.85
C THR A 85 -9.14 -0.41 -16.75
N ARG A 86 -8.06 -0.03 -16.08
CA ARG A 86 -7.31 -0.85 -15.12
C ARG A 86 -7.17 -0.25 -13.74
N LEU A 87 -7.26 1.07 -13.61
CA LEU A 87 -7.15 1.80 -12.35
C LEU A 87 -8.37 2.68 -12.16
N SER A 88 -9.18 2.31 -11.18
CA SER A 88 -10.37 3.07 -10.73
C SER A 88 -10.19 3.56 -9.29
N SER A 89 -11.01 4.52 -8.88
CA SER A 89 -11.03 5.04 -7.52
C SER A 89 -12.47 5.27 -7.06
N ILE A 90 -12.72 5.04 -5.77
CA ILE A 90 -14.00 5.24 -5.08
C ILE A 90 -13.74 6.21 -3.93
N CYS A 91 -14.52 7.31 -3.84
CA CYS A 91 -14.47 8.21 -2.70
C CYS A 91 -15.37 7.67 -1.59
N ALA A 92 -14.77 7.11 -0.51
CA ALA A 92 -15.52 6.53 0.60
C ALA A 92 -14.64 6.32 1.83
N ASP A 93 -15.29 6.20 3.00
CA ASP A 93 -14.63 5.75 4.23
C ASP A 93 -14.40 4.24 4.18
N LEU A 94 -13.22 3.79 4.64
CA LEU A 94 -12.89 2.37 4.77
C LEU A 94 -13.85 1.63 5.71
N ASN A 95 -14.40 2.32 6.70
CA ASN A 95 -15.40 1.74 7.62
C ASN A 95 -16.70 1.35 6.91
N ASP A 96 -17.01 2.01 5.80
CA ASP A 96 -18.25 1.81 5.03
C ASP A 96 -18.09 0.79 3.89
N ILE A 97 -16.91 0.17 3.73
CA ILE A 97 -16.64 -0.81 2.66
C ILE A 97 -17.76 -1.86 2.51
N PRO A 98 -18.36 -2.42 3.58
CA PRO A 98 -19.44 -3.38 3.45
C PRO A 98 -20.71 -2.85 2.77
N THR A 99 -20.90 -1.54 2.68
CA THR A 99 -22.09 -0.92 2.08
C THR A 99 -21.99 -0.80 0.56
N PHE A 100 -20.78 -0.77 -0.01
CA PHE A 100 -20.56 -0.56 -1.44
C PHE A 100 -19.69 -1.62 -2.13
N LEU A 101 -19.00 -2.50 -1.39
CA LEU A 101 -18.25 -3.62 -1.94
C LEU A 101 -18.76 -4.96 -1.41
N SER A 102 -18.98 -5.89 -2.32
CA SER A 102 -19.33 -7.27 -1.94
C SER A 102 -18.17 -7.97 -1.24
N PRO A 103 -18.42 -8.83 -0.24
CA PRO A 103 -17.38 -9.59 0.43
C PRO A 103 -16.68 -10.55 -0.52
N GLY A 104 -15.38 -10.75 -0.30
CA GLY A 104 -14.61 -11.74 -1.05
C GLY A 104 -14.35 -11.41 -2.52
N ARG A 105 -14.54 -10.16 -2.93
CA ARG A 105 -14.43 -9.73 -4.34
C ARG A 105 -12.99 -9.69 -4.85
N PHE A 106 -12.02 -9.38 -3.99
CA PHE A 106 -10.65 -9.12 -4.40
C PHE A 106 -9.70 -10.27 -4.11
N HIS A 107 -8.74 -10.44 -5.01
CA HIS A 107 -7.66 -11.42 -4.88
C HIS A 107 -6.55 -10.92 -3.95
N CYS A 108 -6.34 -9.62 -3.95
CA CYS A 108 -5.29 -8.94 -3.22
C CYS A 108 -5.81 -7.61 -2.65
N CYS A 109 -5.39 -7.26 -1.45
CA CYS A 109 -5.48 -5.91 -0.91
C CYS A 109 -4.08 -5.36 -0.69
N VAL A 110 -3.92 -4.04 -0.84
CA VAL A 110 -2.67 -3.33 -0.55
C VAL A 110 -2.97 -2.08 0.26
N SER A 111 -2.01 -1.59 1.06
CA SER A 111 -2.11 -0.30 1.73
C SER A 111 -0.74 0.27 2.09
N ASN A 112 -0.57 1.56 1.90
CA ASN A 112 0.48 2.37 2.52
C ASN A 112 -0.19 3.37 3.47
N PRO A 113 -0.57 2.93 4.68
CA PRO A 113 -1.38 3.73 5.59
C PRO A 113 -0.56 4.83 6.28
N PRO A 114 -1.19 5.87 6.84
CA PRO A 114 -0.51 6.83 7.70
C PRO A 114 0.06 6.13 8.94
N TYR A 115 1.34 6.42 9.27
CA TYR A 115 2.07 5.69 10.32
C TYR A 115 1.67 6.06 11.74
N TYR A 116 1.20 7.29 11.95
CA TYR A 116 0.85 7.82 13.27
C TYR A 116 -0.53 8.50 13.22
N PRO A 117 -1.62 7.73 13.35
CA PRO A 117 -2.95 8.32 13.50
C PRO A 117 -2.97 9.14 14.81
N GLY A 118 -3.22 10.44 14.73
CA GLY A 118 -3.26 11.33 15.89
C GLY A 118 -1.92 11.80 16.45
N GLY A 119 -0.80 11.53 15.78
CA GLY A 119 0.50 12.13 16.10
C GLY A 119 0.53 13.64 15.83
N PRO A 120 1.55 14.38 16.38
CA PRO A 120 1.69 15.80 16.08
C PRO A 120 1.74 15.98 14.58
N ALA A 121 0.86 16.85 14.05
CA ALA A 121 0.78 17.16 12.63
C ALA A 121 2.19 17.47 12.12
N SER A 122 2.64 16.75 11.11
CA SER A 122 3.84 17.19 10.40
C SER A 122 3.53 18.59 9.87
N LYS A 123 4.52 19.50 9.87
CA LYS A 123 4.34 20.89 9.43
C LYS A 123 3.77 21.01 8.00
N THR A 124 3.63 19.92 7.29
CA THR A 124 3.21 19.82 5.89
C THR A 124 1.83 19.18 5.68
N LEU A 125 1.19 18.56 6.72
CA LEU A 125 -0.12 17.92 6.56
C LEU A 125 -1.11 18.51 7.58
N PRO A 126 -2.26 19.06 7.15
CA PRO A 126 -3.29 19.54 8.05
C PRO A 126 -3.80 18.43 8.96
N SER A 127 -3.86 18.69 10.28
CA SER A 127 -4.29 17.75 11.32
C SER A 127 -5.70 17.18 11.11
N ALA A 128 -6.54 17.85 10.35
CA ALA A 128 -7.91 17.43 10.04
C ALA A 128 -7.99 16.15 9.19
N ARG A 129 -6.94 15.79 8.43
CA ARG A 129 -6.92 14.61 7.57
C ARG A 129 -6.31 13.36 8.23
N GLN A 130 -5.62 13.52 9.36
CA GLN A 130 -5.06 12.43 10.16
C GLN A 130 -6.00 11.95 11.28
N GLY A 131 -7.14 12.62 11.44
CA GLY A 131 -7.89 12.55 12.68
C GLY A 131 -8.93 11.44 12.67
N ALA A 132 -10.11 11.66 12.63
CA ALA A 132 -11.24 11.02 13.29
C ALA A 132 -11.68 9.63 12.75
N GLY A 133 -10.99 8.98 11.82
CA GLY A 133 -11.54 7.74 11.22
C GLY A 133 -10.54 6.62 10.92
N PHE A 134 -9.24 6.91 10.75
CA PHE A 134 -8.29 5.84 10.41
C PHE A 134 -7.84 5.06 11.66
N SER A 135 -8.02 3.74 11.62
CA SER A 135 -7.41 2.84 12.59
C SER A 135 -6.89 1.58 11.88
N LEU A 136 -5.85 0.97 12.45
CA LEU A 136 -5.35 -0.30 11.93
C LEU A 136 -6.42 -1.40 11.98
N GLN A 137 -7.26 -1.43 13.02
CA GLN A 137 -8.39 -2.35 13.12
C GLN A 137 -9.37 -2.17 11.95
N ALA A 138 -9.73 -0.94 11.63
CA ALA A 138 -10.62 -0.65 10.50
C ALA A 138 -9.97 -1.10 9.17
N LEU A 139 -8.68 -0.80 8.97
CA LEU A 139 -7.94 -1.21 7.78
C LEU A 139 -7.93 -2.74 7.62
N PHE A 140 -7.57 -3.49 8.67
CA PHE A 140 -7.52 -4.96 8.62
C PHE A 140 -8.89 -5.59 8.44
N ARG A 141 -9.93 -5.06 9.11
CA ARG A 141 -11.32 -5.48 8.93
C ARG A 141 -11.79 -5.28 7.49
N SER A 142 -11.48 -4.14 6.90
CA SER A 142 -11.84 -3.80 5.52
C SER A 142 -11.11 -4.70 4.51
N ALA A 143 -9.82 -4.95 4.72
CA ALA A 143 -9.06 -5.90 3.92
C ALA A 143 -9.63 -7.32 4.04
N ALA A 144 -9.92 -7.76 5.26
CA ALA A 144 -10.52 -9.08 5.49
C ALA A 144 -11.90 -9.24 4.86
N TRP A 145 -12.74 -8.19 4.89
CA TRP A 145 -14.03 -8.19 4.20
C TRP A 145 -13.88 -8.35 2.69
N ALA A 146 -13.05 -7.49 2.09
CA ALA A 146 -12.91 -7.39 0.64
C ALA A 146 -12.19 -8.59 0.02
N LEU A 147 -11.27 -9.23 0.74
CA LEU A 147 -10.49 -10.38 0.26
C LEU A 147 -11.33 -11.64 0.15
N ARG A 148 -11.17 -12.36 -0.97
CA ARG A 148 -11.57 -13.76 -1.04
C ARG A 148 -10.75 -14.63 -0.07
N TYR A 149 -11.26 -15.81 0.28
CA TYR A 149 -10.50 -16.77 1.06
C TYR A 149 -9.22 -17.20 0.28
N GLY A 150 -8.08 -17.23 0.96
CA GLY A 150 -6.77 -17.45 0.31
C GLY A 150 -6.18 -16.21 -0.38
N GLY A 151 -6.88 -15.08 -0.38
CA GLY A 151 -6.37 -13.78 -0.88
C GLY A 151 -5.33 -13.18 0.07
N ASP A 152 -4.47 -12.32 -0.46
CA ASP A 152 -3.34 -11.73 0.26
C ASP A 152 -3.55 -10.24 0.54
N PHE A 153 -3.17 -9.79 1.73
CA PHE A 153 -3.08 -8.38 2.11
C PHE A 153 -1.63 -7.98 2.30
N TYR A 154 -1.18 -6.96 1.59
CA TYR A 154 0.18 -6.41 1.68
C TYR A 154 0.14 -4.99 2.20
N LEU A 155 1.01 -4.68 3.16
CA LEU A 155 1.15 -3.32 3.67
C LEU A 155 2.61 -3.01 4.01
N VAL A 156 2.92 -1.70 4.02
CA VAL A 156 4.17 -1.14 4.54
C VAL A 156 3.88 -0.38 5.82
N HIS A 157 4.76 -0.47 6.81
CA HIS A 157 4.62 0.29 8.06
C HIS A 157 5.97 0.50 8.75
N LYS A 158 5.97 1.23 9.86
CA LYS A 158 7.12 1.38 10.74
C LYS A 158 7.30 0.13 11.61
N PRO A 159 8.55 -0.28 11.91
CA PRO A 159 8.85 -1.50 12.68
C PRO A 159 8.25 -1.50 14.09
N GLU A 160 8.09 -0.33 14.70
CA GLU A 160 7.50 -0.16 16.03
C GLU A 160 6.05 -0.66 16.13
N GLN A 161 5.36 -0.71 14.98
CA GLN A 161 3.96 -1.13 14.93
C GLN A 161 3.80 -2.64 14.67
N LEU A 162 4.87 -3.41 14.53
CA LEU A 162 4.80 -4.82 14.14
C LEU A 162 3.88 -5.65 15.06
N ALA A 163 3.99 -5.47 16.37
CA ALA A 163 3.14 -6.19 17.33
C ALA A 163 1.65 -5.90 17.13
N GLN A 164 1.30 -4.62 16.92
CA GLN A 164 -0.07 -4.21 16.68
C GLN A 164 -0.60 -4.72 15.33
N LEU A 165 0.23 -4.70 14.29
CA LEU A 165 -0.13 -5.24 12.97
C LEU A 165 -0.44 -6.74 13.05
N CYS A 166 0.37 -7.50 13.78
CA CYS A 166 0.13 -8.94 13.98
C CYS A 166 -1.15 -9.20 14.80
N ALA A 167 -1.42 -8.39 15.83
CA ALA A 167 -2.66 -8.49 16.60
C ALA A 167 -3.89 -8.22 15.71
N CYS A 168 -3.88 -7.11 14.97
CA CYS A 168 -4.97 -6.79 14.02
C CYS A 168 -5.15 -7.88 12.95
N ALA A 169 -4.06 -8.48 12.47
CA ALA A 169 -4.12 -9.56 11.51
C ALA A 169 -4.85 -10.78 12.09
N SER A 170 -4.45 -11.22 13.28
CA SER A 170 -5.03 -12.38 13.96
C SER A 170 -6.53 -12.19 14.27
N GLU A 171 -6.92 -10.99 14.73
CA GLU A 171 -8.32 -10.65 15.02
C GLU A 171 -9.22 -10.69 13.77
N ASN A 172 -8.64 -10.55 12.58
CA ASN A 172 -9.35 -10.48 11.31
C ASN A 172 -9.13 -11.71 10.39
N VAL A 173 -8.66 -12.85 10.95
CA VAL A 173 -8.42 -14.09 10.17
C VAL A 173 -7.43 -13.87 9.01
N LEU A 174 -6.50 -12.94 9.19
CA LEU A 174 -5.42 -12.62 8.26
C LEU A 174 -4.10 -13.12 8.84
N GLU A 175 -3.65 -14.29 8.40
CA GLU A 175 -2.42 -14.91 8.91
C GLU A 175 -1.17 -14.28 8.29
N PRO A 176 -0.20 -13.76 9.07
CA PRO A 176 1.07 -13.26 8.57
C PRO A 176 1.87 -14.37 7.85
N LYS A 177 2.29 -14.11 6.61
CA LYS A 177 2.99 -15.10 5.76
C LYS A 177 4.39 -14.71 5.36
N ARG A 178 4.63 -13.40 5.17
CA ARG A 178 5.96 -12.88 4.87
C ARG A 178 6.14 -11.55 5.59
N LEU A 179 7.30 -11.39 6.19
CA LEU A 179 7.76 -10.13 6.80
C LEU A 179 9.12 -9.78 6.19
N CYS A 180 9.22 -8.63 5.53
CA CYS A 180 10.48 -8.13 5.01
C CYS A 180 10.91 -6.89 5.81
N LEU A 181 12.10 -6.94 6.40
CA LEU A 181 12.72 -5.84 7.14
C LEU A 181 13.56 -5.00 6.17
N ILE A 182 13.21 -3.73 6.05
CA ILE A 182 13.89 -2.82 5.12
C ILE A 182 14.81 -1.87 5.89
N ARG A 183 16.06 -1.78 5.45
CA ARG A 183 17.03 -0.78 5.91
C ARG A 183 17.27 0.23 4.80
N HIS A 184 17.41 1.51 5.14
CA HIS A 184 17.85 2.50 4.16
C HIS A 184 19.27 2.19 3.71
N ARG A 185 20.20 1.99 4.66
CA ARG A 185 21.56 1.48 4.43
C ARG A 185 21.75 0.15 5.14
N SER A 186 22.55 -0.74 4.57
CA SER A 186 22.72 -2.10 5.09
C SER A 186 23.34 -2.15 6.51
N ASP A 187 24.09 -1.11 6.90
CA ASP A 187 24.68 -0.91 8.23
C ASP A 187 23.76 -0.10 9.18
N GLY A 188 22.62 0.38 8.70
CA GLY A 188 21.68 1.21 9.45
C GLY A 188 20.58 0.44 10.16
N PRO A 189 19.73 1.12 10.94
CA PRO A 189 18.56 0.50 11.58
C PRO A 189 17.49 0.09 10.55
N ILE A 190 16.60 -0.80 10.97
CA ILE A 190 15.38 -1.11 10.21
C ILE A 190 14.51 0.14 10.17
N SER A 191 14.14 0.57 8.99
CA SER A 191 13.37 1.81 8.75
C SER A 191 11.91 1.57 8.39
N LEU A 192 11.64 0.42 7.74
CA LEU A 192 10.30 -0.01 7.32
C LEU A 192 10.17 -1.52 7.48
N ILE A 193 8.93 -1.95 7.60
CA ILE A 193 8.54 -3.36 7.45
C ILE A 193 7.49 -3.48 6.35
N LEU A 194 7.61 -4.56 5.58
CA LEU A 194 6.63 -4.98 4.59
C LEU A 194 6.01 -6.27 5.10
N LEU A 195 4.69 -6.28 5.29
CA LEU A 195 3.97 -7.43 5.81
C LEU A 195 3.00 -7.95 4.75
N GLN A 196 3.02 -9.26 4.50
CA GLN A 196 1.99 -9.98 3.76
C GLN A 196 1.22 -10.87 4.72
N CYS A 197 -0.11 -10.71 4.74
CA CYS A 197 -1.02 -11.60 5.45
C CYS A 197 -1.92 -12.32 4.44
N ARG A 198 -2.36 -13.55 4.77
CA ARG A 198 -3.29 -14.34 3.94
C ARG A 198 -4.58 -14.62 4.68
N LYS A 199 -5.72 -14.32 4.04
CA LYS A 199 -7.03 -14.63 4.62
C LYS A 199 -7.22 -16.13 4.74
N GLY A 200 -7.44 -16.62 5.98
CA GLY A 200 -7.59 -18.04 6.29
C GLY A 200 -6.30 -18.85 6.08
N GLY A 201 -5.13 -18.21 6.10
CA GLY A 201 -3.84 -18.89 6.03
C GLY A 201 -3.59 -19.76 7.26
N LYS A 202 -2.78 -20.81 7.09
CA LYS A 202 -2.24 -21.61 8.22
C LYS A 202 -0.99 -20.91 8.77
N PRO A 203 -0.62 -21.09 10.05
CA PRO A 203 0.62 -20.57 10.63
C PRO A 203 1.87 -20.87 9.79
N GLY A 204 2.82 -19.95 9.86
CA GLY A 204 4.11 -20.06 9.17
C GLY A 204 4.52 -18.72 8.53
N LEU A 205 5.59 -18.12 9.03
CA LEU A 205 6.08 -16.80 8.64
C LEU A 205 7.48 -16.94 7.99
N ILE A 206 7.61 -16.37 6.79
CA ILE A 206 8.90 -16.24 6.10
C ILE A 206 9.48 -14.86 6.45
N TRP A 207 10.73 -14.85 6.92
CA TRP A 207 11.48 -13.63 7.23
C TRP A 207 12.41 -13.29 6.07
N GLU A 208 12.40 -12.03 5.65
CA GLU A 208 13.26 -11.49 4.62
C GLU A 208 13.90 -10.19 5.14
N GLU A 209 15.11 -9.89 4.67
CA GLU A 209 15.75 -8.60 4.89
C GLU A 209 16.23 -8.03 3.57
N ALA A 210 16.14 -6.71 3.43
CA ALA A 210 16.68 -6.01 2.30
C ALA A 210 17.18 -4.60 2.72
N SER A 211 18.14 -4.08 1.96
CA SER A 211 18.61 -2.71 2.12
C SER A 211 18.62 -2.01 0.77
N LEU A 212 18.36 -0.69 0.81
CA LEU A 212 18.35 0.11 -0.42
C LEU A 212 19.78 0.45 -0.86
N TYR A 213 20.66 0.76 0.09
CA TYR A 213 22.02 1.16 -0.19
C TYR A 213 23.03 0.33 0.61
N HIS A 214 24.23 0.18 0.04
CA HIS A 214 25.40 -0.31 0.75
C HIS A 214 25.93 0.74 1.74
N PRO A 215 26.86 0.39 2.66
CA PRO A 215 27.45 1.35 3.60
C PRO A 215 28.14 2.54 2.94
N ASP A 216 28.67 2.35 1.72
CA ASP A 216 29.31 3.39 0.91
C ASP A 216 28.31 4.29 0.15
N GLY A 217 27.00 4.06 0.28
CA GLY A 217 25.95 4.81 -0.38
C GLY A 217 25.63 4.33 -1.80
N THR A 218 26.27 3.28 -2.30
CA THR A 218 25.93 2.72 -3.63
C THR A 218 24.64 1.91 -3.58
N PRO A 219 23.80 1.96 -4.65
CA PRO A 219 22.55 1.20 -4.70
C PRO A 219 22.78 -0.32 -4.66
N THR A 220 21.98 -1.03 -3.86
CA THR A 220 21.99 -2.50 -3.82
C THR A 220 21.31 -3.11 -5.04
N ALA A 221 21.47 -4.42 -5.24
CA ALA A 221 20.70 -5.16 -6.25
C ALA A 221 19.17 -5.09 -5.97
N PHE A 222 18.76 -4.99 -4.71
CA PHE A 222 17.35 -4.78 -4.33
C PHE A 222 16.84 -3.43 -4.84
N TYR A 223 17.58 -2.35 -4.58
CA TYR A 223 17.25 -1.01 -5.10
C TYR A 223 17.11 -1.02 -6.63
N ARG A 224 18.11 -1.56 -7.35
CA ARG A 224 18.09 -1.59 -8.83
C ARG A 224 16.87 -2.31 -9.37
N ARG A 225 16.46 -3.44 -8.78
CA ARG A 225 15.23 -4.15 -9.18
C ARG A 225 13.97 -3.32 -8.95
N LEU A 226 13.90 -2.56 -7.84
CA LEU A 226 12.75 -1.70 -7.54
C LEU A 226 12.62 -0.59 -8.55
N TYR A 227 13.75 -0.04 -8.99
CA TYR A 227 13.83 1.14 -9.84
C TYR A 227 14.14 0.81 -11.31
N HIS A 228 14.10 -0.49 -11.70
CA HIS A 228 14.35 -0.94 -13.08
C HIS A 228 15.68 -0.42 -13.67
N GLN A 229 16.76 -0.36 -12.86
CA GLN A 229 18.11 0.06 -13.23
C GLN A 229 19.04 -1.15 -13.40
#